data_3de8b32e21ad3757f520bf1a1573da3e
#
_entry.id   3de8b32e21ad3757f520bf1a1573da3e
#
_cell.length_a   1.000
_cell.length_b   1.000
_cell.length_c   1.000
_cell.angle_alpha   90.00
_cell.angle_beta   90.00
_cell.angle_gamma   90.00
#
_symmetry.space_group_name_H-M   'P 1'
#
loop_
_entity.id
_entity.type
_entity.pdbx_description
1 polymer ?
#
loop_
_entity_poly.entity_id
_entity_poly.type
_entity_poly.pdbx_seq_one_letter_code
_entity_poly.pdbx_strand_id
1 'polypeptide(L)'
;MKYKVDDIQGLPGEETFVSTYLGKVEDIDDPQYEGRCRVRVFSVFDDIPVEHIPWAIPAAKPMFFGQDARGGAISIPKVGALVKVKFAAGDIYSPEYIQIQEIGEDIKEQLKKGGKKYEGAHFILFDGDEEIKFWFDKQIGLQMELKKSFIRIDNDTSNVIIEHKDDLSTIALEGNVIRIVSDSEVRVTTGSKATVSAKTVHIDGQNTVLGPSKIQNSAVLGEPLFALLKVMASTIDLKMPASAGAMTAAVEAAKPMVLSRSVTISKF
;
A
#
# COMPACT_ATOMS: atom_id res chain seq x y z
N MET A 1 -19.39 36.26 -21.89
CA MET A 1 -18.92 37.52 -22.50
C MET A 1 -18.10 37.11 -23.71
N LYS A 2 -18.59 37.36 -24.93
CA LYS A 2 -17.81 37.07 -26.15
C LYS A 2 -16.91 38.30 -26.39
N TYR A 3 -15.61 38.11 -26.17
CA TYR A 3 -14.66 39.14 -26.65
C TYR A 3 -14.62 39.06 -28.16
N LYS A 4 -14.81 40.21 -28.82
CA LYS A 4 -14.64 40.33 -30.26
C LYS A 4 -13.15 40.39 -30.55
N VAL A 5 -12.72 39.70 -31.63
CA VAL A 5 -11.34 39.68 -32.12
C VAL A 5 -10.79 41.10 -32.41
N ASP A 6 -11.68 42.05 -32.60
CA ASP A 6 -11.37 43.46 -32.93
C ASP A 6 -10.74 44.28 -31.78
N ASP A 7 -10.70 43.71 -30.54
CA ASP A 7 -10.10 44.40 -29.38
C ASP A 7 -8.61 44.10 -29.17
N ILE A 8 -8.01 43.29 -30.03
CA ILE A 8 -6.60 42.94 -29.94
C ILE A 8 -5.84 43.75 -31.01
N GLN A 9 -5.09 44.72 -30.55
CA GLN A 9 -4.14 45.45 -31.39
C GLN A 9 -2.93 44.59 -31.72
N GLY A 10 -3.12 43.55 -32.54
CA GLY A 10 -2.05 42.81 -33.20
C GLY A 10 -1.72 43.42 -34.55
N LEU A 11 -0.51 43.21 -35.04
CA LEU A 11 -0.15 43.62 -36.38
C LEU A 11 -1.10 43.01 -37.42
N PRO A 12 -1.51 43.75 -38.47
CA PRO A 12 -2.40 43.20 -39.48
C PRO A 12 -1.78 42.00 -40.16
N GLY A 13 -2.36 40.78 -39.93
CA GLY A 13 -1.93 39.54 -40.55
C GLY A 13 -1.47 38.42 -39.58
N GLU A 14 -1.35 38.68 -38.30
CA GLU A 14 -1.10 37.60 -37.32
C GLU A 14 -2.40 37.05 -36.77
N GLU A 15 -2.69 35.79 -37.06
CA GLU A 15 -3.78 35.06 -36.41
C GLU A 15 -3.40 34.83 -34.93
N THR A 16 -4.13 35.47 -34.01
CA THR A 16 -3.87 35.37 -32.59
C THR A 16 -4.85 34.40 -31.94
N PHE A 17 -4.34 33.29 -31.39
CA PHE A 17 -5.15 32.26 -30.75
C PHE A 17 -5.36 32.55 -29.26
N VAL A 18 -6.41 33.30 -28.92
CA VAL A 18 -6.70 33.76 -27.54
C VAL A 18 -7.75 32.93 -26.81
N SER A 19 -8.40 32.01 -27.51
CA SER A 19 -9.43 31.13 -26.93
C SER A 19 -8.84 29.87 -26.30
N THR A 20 -9.66 29.20 -25.50
CA THR A 20 -9.37 27.83 -25.03
C THR A 20 -9.95 26.83 -26.02
N TYR A 21 -9.15 25.92 -26.47
CA TYR A 21 -9.49 24.89 -27.45
C TYR A 21 -9.61 23.53 -26.78
N LEU A 22 -10.30 22.61 -27.42
CA LEU A 22 -10.32 21.20 -27.06
C LEU A 22 -9.30 20.46 -27.94
N GLY A 23 -8.56 19.54 -27.34
CA GLY A 23 -7.62 18.71 -28.07
C GLY A 23 -7.52 17.30 -27.47
N LYS A 24 -7.00 16.40 -28.26
CA LYS A 24 -6.74 15.01 -27.90
C LYS A 24 -5.24 14.77 -27.77
N VAL A 25 -4.81 14.18 -26.69
CA VAL A 25 -3.40 13.78 -26.49
C VAL A 25 -3.07 12.64 -27.45
N GLU A 26 -2.00 12.79 -28.24
CA GLU A 26 -1.55 11.78 -29.20
C GLU A 26 -0.15 11.25 -28.91
N ASP A 27 0.70 12.02 -28.21
CA ASP A 27 2.07 11.61 -27.90
C ASP A 27 2.48 12.18 -26.54
N ILE A 28 3.09 11.34 -25.72
CA ILE A 28 3.59 11.65 -24.37
C ILE A 28 5.08 11.31 -24.20
N ASP A 29 5.75 10.89 -25.27
CA ASP A 29 7.18 10.52 -25.25
C ASP A 29 8.06 11.78 -25.27
N ASP A 30 7.88 12.62 -24.25
CA ASP A 30 8.62 13.86 -24.09
C ASP A 30 10.12 13.63 -23.87
N PRO A 31 11.01 14.02 -24.81
CA PRO A 31 12.44 13.78 -24.69
C PRO A 31 13.13 14.59 -23.57
N GLN A 32 12.45 15.58 -23.00
CA GLN A 32 12.98 16.39 -21.90
C GLN A 32 12.41 16.01 -20.55
N TYR A 33 11.44 15.07 -20.50
CA TYR A 33 10.80 14.63 -19.25
C TYR A 33 10.17 15.77 -18.42
N GLU A 34 9.65 16.79 -19.09
CA GLU A 34 9.02 17.96 -18.44
C GLU A 34 7.49 17.83 -18.33
N GLY A 35 6.93 16.67 -18.65
CA GLY A 35 5.50 16.39 -18.65
C GLY A 35 4.77 17.02 -19.84
N ARG A 36 5.48 17.31 -20.91
CA ARG A 36 4.88 17.82 -22.14
C ARG A 36 4.20 16.71 -22.91
N CYS A 37 3.17 17.06 -23.67
CA CYS A 37 2.52 16.13 -24.58
C CYS A 37 2.20 16.81 -25.92
N ARG A 38 2.09 16.02 -26.99
CA ARG A 38 1.60 16.52 -28.27
C ARG A 38 0.09 16.37 -28.29
N VAL A 39 -0.57 17.47 -28.45
CA VAL A 39 -2.03 17.54 -28.42
C VAL A 39 -2.55 17.97 -29.79
N ARG A 40 -3.32 17.11 -30.40
CA ARG A 40 -4.09 17.47 -31.59
C ARG A 40 -5.22 18.40 -31.18
N VAL A 41 -4.99 19.68 -31.33
CA VAL A 41 -6.01 20.70 -31.06
C VAL A 41 -6.96 20.77 -32.26
N PHE A 42 -8.23 20.45 -31.97
CA PHE A 42 -9.25 20.41 -33.02
C PHE A 42 -9.42 21.77 -33.70
N SER A 43 -9.57 21.74 -35.01
CA SER A 43 -9.66 22.91 -35.90
C SER A 43 -8.37 23.74 -36.01
N VAL A 44 -7.28 23.32 -35.35
CA VAL A 44 -5.98 24.02 -35.44
C VAL A 44 -4.90 23.07 -36.00
N PHE A 45 -4.84 21.84 -35.51
CA PHE A 45 -3.82 20.87 -35.90
C PHE A 45 -4.37 19.61 -36.59
N ASP A 46 -5.59 19.66 -37.16
CA ASP A 46 -6.29 18.48 -37.66
C ASP A 46 -5.48 17.67 -38.70
N ASP A 47 -4.84 18.38 -39.64
CA ASP A 47 -4.11 17.76 -40.75
C ASP A 47 -2.57 17.71 -40.55
N ILE A 48 -2.10 18.06 -39.35
CA ILE A 48 -0.67 18.09 -39.09
C ILE A 48 -0.20 16.72 -38.58
N PRO A 49 0.84 16.12 -39.17
CA PRO A 49 1.45 14.90 -38.62
C PRO A 49 1.87 15.08 -37.16
N VAL A 50 1.70 14.02 -36.35
CA VAL A 50 1.93 14.09 -34.87
C VAL A 50 3.34 14.59 -34.54
N GLU A 51 4.34 14.16 -35.31
CA GLU A 51 5.74 14.54 -35.15
C GLU A 51 6.00 16.04 -35.38
N HIS A 52 5.08 16.75 -36.03
CA HIS A 52 5.17 18.18 -36.30
C HIS A 52 4.28 19.04 -35.38
N ILE A 53 3.43 18.41 -34.57
CA ILE A 53 2.65 19.12 -33.54
C ILE A 53 3.60 19.64 -32.46
N PRO A 54 3.55 20.90 -32.08
CA PRO A 54 4.39 21.44 -31.02
C PRO A 54 4.08 20.79 -29.66
N TRP A 55 5.11 20.65 -28.83
CA TRP A 55 4.94 20.13 -27.48
C TRP A 55 4.16 21.11 -26.59
N ALA A 56 3.02 20.69 -26.10
CA ALA A 56 2.24 21.42 -25.14
C ALA A 56 2.80 21.22 -23.73
N ILE A 57 3.05 22.31 -23.01
CA ILE A 57 3.50 22.27 -21.63
C ILE A 57 2.29 22.25 -20.67
N PRO A 58 2.42 21.67 -19.46
CA PRO A 58 1.38 21.78 -18.46
C PRO A 58 1.25 23.23 -17.97
N ALA A 59 0.08 23.85 -18.15
CA ALA A 59 -0.17 25.23 -17.73
C ALA A 59 -0.15 25.40 -16.20
N ALA A 60 -0.58 24.38 -15.47
CA ALA A 60 -0.46 24.30 -14.03
C ALA A 60 0.57 23.24 -13.69
N LYS A 61 1.80 23.65 -13.40
CA LYS A 61 2.78 22.73 -12.87
C LYS A 61 2.34 22.30 -11.45
N PRO A 62 2.49 21.04 -11.09
CA PRO A 62 2.25 20.61 -9.73
C PRO A 62 3.09 21.43 -8.75
N MET A 63 2.59 21.61 -7.53
CA MET A 63 3.32 22.37 -6.52
C MET A 63 4.67 21.71 -6.23
N PHE A 64 5.74 22.40 -6.58
CA PHE A 64 7.09 22.03 -6.22
C PHE A 64 7.52 22.82 -5.00
N PHE A 65 8.19 22.17 -4.08
CA PHE A 65 8.70 22.77 -2.87
C PHE A 65 10.21 22.99 -3.00
N GLY A 66 10.64 24.24 -2.69
CA GLY A 66 12.03 24.60 -2.68
C GLY A 66 12.56 25.16 -3.99
N GLN A 67 13.76 25.74 -3.91
CA GLN A 67 14.40 26.50 -4.97
C GLN A 67 14.72 25.66 -6.22
N ASP A 68 15.04 24.37 -6.02
CA ASP A 68 15.48 23.48 -7.08
C ASP A 68 14.36 22.57 -7.60
N ALA A 69 13.10 22.82 -7.24
CA ALA A 69 11.93 22.01 -7.63
C ALA A 69 12.12 20.49 -7.41
N ARG A 70 12.77 20.11 -6.31
CA ARG A 70 13.11 18.70 -6.01
C ARG A 70 11.97 17.89 -5.40
N GLY A 71 10.80 18.46 -5.24
CA GLY A 71 9.64 17.80 -4.68
C GLY A 71 8.35 18.27 -5.32
N GLY A 72 7.36 17.42 -5.35
CA GLY A 72 6.06 17.75 -5.90
C GLY A 72 5.26 16.52 -6.31
N ALA A 73 4.16 16.76 -7.01
CA ALA A 73 3.35 15.73 -7.63
C ALA A 73 3.25 16.02 -9.13
N ILE A 74 3.34 14.98 -9.95
CA ILE A 74 3.18 15.09 -11.39
C ILE A 74 2.18 14.05 -11.86
N SER A 75 1.28 14.47 -12.75
CA SER A 75 0.36 13.58 -13.45
C SER A 75 0.25 14.05 -14.89
N ILE A 76 0.54 13.17 -15.83
CA ILE A 76 0.52 13.45 -17.26
C ILE A 76 -0.73 12.81 -17.86
N PRO A 77 -1.48 13.52 -18.72
CA PRO A 77 -2.61 12.91 -19.41
C PRO A 77 -2.19 11.71 -20.26
N LYS A 78 -2.96 10.64 -20.25
CA LYS A 78 -2.71 9.48 -21.12
C LYS A 78 -2.99 9.81 -22.58
N VAL A 79 -2.37 9.07 -23.49
CA VAL A 79 -2.71 9.12 -24.92
C VAL A 79 -4.21 8.81 -25.09
N GLY A 80 -4.88 9.62 -25.90
CA GLY A 80 -6.33 9.56 -26.09
C GLY A 80 -7.14 10.46 -25.16
N ALA A 81 -6.56 11.02 -24.08
CA ALA A 81 -7.26 11.93 -23.19
C ALA A 81 -7.66 13.23 -23.90
N LEU A 82 -8.87 13.72 -23.59
CA LEU A 82 -9.33 15.02 -24.04
C LEU A 82 -8.89 16.10 -23.06
N VAL A 83 -8.15 17.08 -23.54
CA VAL A 83 -7.60 18.17 -22.73
C VAL A 83 -8.02 19.54 -23.27
N LYS A 84 -8.09 20.52 -22.39
CA LYS A 84 -8.21 21.91 -22.77
C LYS A 84 -6.83 22.49 -23.04
N VAL A 85 -6.69 23.21 -24.14
CA VAL A 85 -5.44 23.84 -24.57
C VAL A 85 -5.65 25.32 -24.77
N LYS A 86 -4.70 26.12 -24.35
CA LYS A 86 -4.55 27.53 -24.73
C LYS A 86 -3.18 27.74 -25.34
N PHE A 87 -3.03 28.83 -26.07
CA PHE A 87 -1.75 29.23 -26.67
C PHE A 87 -1.19 30.42 -25.91
N ALA A 88 0.04 30.31 -25.40
CA ALA A 88 0.68 31.38 -24.65
C ALA A 88 0.83 32.63 -25.54
N ALA A 89 0.33 33.76 -25.08
CA ALA A 89 0.29 35.00 -25.84
C ALA A 89 -0.35 34.87 -27.23
N GLY A 90 -1.16 33.86 -27.48
CA GLY A 90 -1.76 33.57 -28.79
C GLY A 90 -0.84 32.94 -29.81
N ASP A 91 0.35 32.52 -29.41
CA ASP A 91 1.33 31.86 -30.27
C ASP A 91 1.01 30.36 -30.42
N ILE A 92 0.71 29.93 -31.66
CA ILE A 92 0.38 28.57 -32.02
C ILE A 92 1.51 27.56 -31.69
N TYR A 93 2.74 28.02 -31.64
CA TYR A 93 3.91 27.19 -31.33
C TYR A 93 4.16 27.04 -29.81
N SER A 94 3.39 27.73 -29.01
CA SER A 94 3.49 27.72 -27.55
C SER A 94 2.20 27.21 -26.89
N PRO A 95 1.74 25.97 -27.19
CA PRO A 95 0.55 25.41 -26.61
C PRO A 95 0.77 25.05 -25.11
N GLU A 96 -0.28 25.29 -24.32
CA GLU A 96 -0.34 24.89 -22.92
C GLU A 96 -1.60 24.05 -22.69
N TYR A 97 -1.47 22.83 -22.17
CA TYR A 97 -2.65 22.08 -21.74
C TYR A 97 -3.02 22.42 -20.29
N ILE A 98 -4.32 22.59 -20.04
CA ILE A 98 -4.81 23.14 -18.77
C ILE A 98 -5.34 22.03 -17.87
N GLN A 99 -6.21 21.19 -18.39
CA GLN A 99 -6.91 20.16 -17.61
C GLN A 99 -7.55 19.11 -18.53
N ILE A 100 -7.86 17.94 -17.96
CA ILE A 100 -8.68 16.93 -18.63
C ILE A 100 -10.12 17.46 -18.72
N GLN A 101 -10.78 17.23 -19.86
CA GLN A 101 -12.13 17.73 -20.13
C GLN A 101 -13.21 17.01 -19.33
N GLU A 102 -13.08 15.70 -19.18
CA GLU A 102 -14.12 14.87 -18.57
C GLU A 102 -13.54 13.91 -17.54
N ILE A 103 -14.35 13.63 -16.52
CA ILE A 103 -14.08 12.56 -15.55
C ILE A 103 -14.60 11.25 -16.14
N GLY A 104 -13.80 10.20 -16.12
CA GLY A 104 -14.17 8.87 -16.58
C GLY A 104 -15.38 8.29 -15.84
N GLU A 105 -16.13 7.39 -16.49
CA GLU A 105 -17.31 6.77 -15.88
C GLU A 105 -16.96 5.98 -14.62
N ASP A 106 -15.80 5.34 -14.55
CA ASP A 106 -15.34 4.60 -13.38
C ASP A 106 -15.25 5.47 -12.12
N ILE A 107 -14.70 6.69 -12.27
CA ILE A 107 -14.66 7.67 -11.18
C ILE A 107 -16.07 8.13 -10.81
N LYS A 108 -16.92 8.38 -11.81
CA LYS A 108 -18.32 8.76 -11.59
C LYS A 108 -19.09 7.68 -10.84
N GLU A 109 -18.86 6.40 -11.15
CA GLU A 109 -19.47 5.29 -10.44
C GLU A 109 -18.99 5.19 -8.99
N GLN A 110 -17.70 5.38 -8.73
CA GLN A 110 -17.18 5.42 -7.36
C GLN A 110 -17.76 6.59 -6.56
N LEU A 111 -17.87 7.76 -7.17
CA LEU A 111 -18.52 8.93 -6.55
C LEU A 111 -20.00 8.67 -6.23
N LYS A 112 -20.72 7.95 -7.09
CA LYS A 112 -22.12 7.56 -6.85
C LYS A 112 -22.26 6.61 -5.65
N LYS A 113 -21.30 5.70 -5.44
CA LYS A 113 -21.29 4.77 -4.29
C LYS A 113 -21.10 5.50 -2.96
N GLY A 114 -20.34 6.58 -2.94
CA GLY A 114 -20.08 7.42 -1.76
C GLY A 114 -21.25 8.31 -1.31
N GLY A 115 -22.42 8.22 -1.95
CA GLY A 115 -23.63 8.96 -1.57
C GLY A 115 -24.01 10.10 -2.52
N LYS A 116 -25.18 10.70 -2.28
CA LYS A 116 -25.79 11.70 -3.19
C LYS A 116 -25.09 13.06 -3.24
N LYS A 117 -24.14 13.30 -2.36
CA LYS A 117 -23.43 14.57 -2.25
C LYS A 117 -21.93 14.26 -2.15
N TYR A 118 -21.14 14.91 -2.95
CA TYR A 118 -19.67 14.78 -2.94
C TYR A 118 -18.99 15.25 -1.65
N GLU A 119 -19.74 15.46 -0.57
CA GLU A 119 -19.27 16.06 0.69
C GLU A 119 -18.26 15.20 1.46
N GLY A 120 -18.15 13.91 1.13
CA GLY A 120 -17.34 12.97 1.90
C GLY A 120 -16.27 12.23 1.10
N ALA A 121 -16.21 12.38 -0.23
CA ALA A 121 -15.29 11.61 -1.05
C ALA A 121 -14.20 12.51 -1.66
N HIS A 122 -12.95 12.19 -1.41
CA HIS A 122 -11.80 12.92 -1.93
C HIS A 122 -10.85 11.94 -2.62
N PHE A 123 -10.80 11.99 -3.96
CA PHE A 123 -9.84 11.22 -4.73
C PHE A 123 -8.52 11.99 -4.82
N ILE A 124 -7.43 11.38 -4.39
CA ILE A 124 -6.08 11.91 -4.52
C ILE A 124 -5.45 11.36 -5.80
N LEU A 125 -5.64 10.08 -6.08
CA LEU A 125 -5.21 9.42 -7.30
C LEU A 125 -6.22 8.32 -7.65
N PHE A 126 -6.58 8.26 -8.92
CA PHE A 126 -7.40 7.19 -9.47
C PHE A 126 -6.91 6.86 -10.88
N ASP A 127 -6.56 5.61 -11.11
CA ASP A 127 -6.25 5.08 -12.42
C ASP A 127 -6.94 3.73 -12.58
N GLY A 128 -8.02 3.70 -13.36
CA GLY A 128 -8.82 2.50 -13.57
C GLY A 128 -8.10 1.42 -14.36
N ASP A 129 -7.25 1.80 -15.32
CA ASP A 129 -6.52 0.85 -16.16
C ASP A 129 -5.43 0.12 -15.38
N GLU A 130 -4.75 0.83 -14.48
CA GLU A 130 -3.71 0.27 -13.63
C GLU A 130 -4.24 -0.23 -12.27
N GLU A 131 -5.54 -0.13 -12.04
CA GLU A 131 -6.19 -0.49 -10.77
C GLU A 131 -5.57 0.21 -9.55
N ILE A 132 -5.20 1.49 -9.75
CA ILE A 132 -4.62 2.32 -8.70
C ILE A 132 -5.70 3.26 -8.16
N LYS A 133 -5.90 3.23 -6.84
CA LYS A 133 -6.84 4.12 -6.16
C LYS A 133 -6.25 4.62 -4.85
N PHE A 134 -6.26 5.93 -4.66
CA PHE A 134 -5.92 6.55 -3.39
C PHE A 134 -6.97 7.62 -3.09
N TRP A 135 -7.82 7.34 -2.09
CA TRP A 135 -8.92 8.22 -1.78
C TRP A 135 -9.27 8.21 -0.30
N PHE A 136 -9.99 9.23 0.12
CA PHE A 136 -10.65 9.31 1.39
C PHE A 136 -12.16 9.33 1.17
N ASP A 137 -12.88 8.54 1.96
CA ASP A 137 -14.34 8.56 2.02
C ASP A 137 -14.77 8.67 3.47
N LYS A 138 -15.71 9.58 3.75
CA LYS A 138 -16.18 9.84 5.11
C LYS A 138 -16.82 8.63 5.77
N GLN A 139 -17.37 7.70 4.98
CA GLN A 139 -18.01 6.47 5.50
C GLN A 139 -17.00 5.33 5.69
N ILE A 140 -16.01 5.26 4.81
CA ILE A 140 -15.09 4.12 4.74
C ILE A 140 -13.74 4.46 5.39
N GLY A 141 -13.29 5.71 5.26
CA GLY A 141 -11.99 6.15 5.72
C GLY A 141 -10.96 6.34 4.60
N LEU A 142 -9.68 6.31 4.94
CA LEU A 142 -8.59 6.42 4.00
C LEU A 142 -8.27 5.06 3.38
N GLN A 143 -8.18 5.00 2.06
CA GLN A 143 -7.87 3.79 1.31
C GLN A 143 -6.79 4.02 0.26
N MET A 144 -5.88 3.07 0.18
CA MET A 144 -4.91 2.93 -0.91
C MET A 144 -5.07 1.53 -1.50
N GLU A 145 -5.34 1.46 -2.79
CA GLU A 145 -5.51 0.20 -3.51
C GLU A 145 -4.57 0.19 -4.71
N LEU A 146 -3.78 -0.86 -4.83
CA LEU A 146 -2.91 -1.12 -5.96
C LEU A 146 -3.11 -2.58 -6.37
N LYS A 147 -3.83 -2.79 -7.47
CA LYS A 147 -4.20 -4.13 -7.96
C LYS A 147 -4.85 -4.94 -6.84
N LYS A 148 -4.16 -5.97 -6.36
CA LYS A 148 -4.65 -6.91 -5.34
C LYS A 148 -4.27 -6.52 -3.90
N SER A 149 -3.41 -5.53 -3.74
CA SER A 149 -2.96 -5.06 -2.43
C SER A 149 -3.74 -3.84 -2.00
N PHE A 150 -4.11 -3.78 -0.73
CA PHE A 150 -4.80 -2.64 -0.23
C PHE A 150 -4.44 -2.29 1.22
N ILE A 151 -4.49 -1.00 1.54
CA ILE A 151 -4.31 -0.45 2.86
C ILE A 151 -5.54 0.41 3.18
N ARG A 152 -6.15 0.17 4.34
CA ARG A 152 -7.29 0.95 4.80
C ARG A 152 -7.08 1.43 6.24
N ILE A 153 -7.48 2.67 6.48
CA ILE A 153 -7.68 3.22 7.82
C ILE A 153 -9.16 3.55 7.92
N ASP A 154 -9.86 2.78 8.75
CA ASP A 154 -11.31 2.91 8.94
C ASP A 154 -11.65 4.22 9.67
N ASN A 155 -12.66 4.95 9.21
CA ASN A 155 -13.01 6.26 9.77
C ASN A 155 -13.64 6.16 11.14
N ASP A 156 -14.46 5.14 11.40
CA ASP A 156 -15.23 5.04 12.63
C ASP A 156 -14.42 4.39 13.76
N THR A 157 -13.69 3.33 13.43
CA THR A 157 -12.95 2.52 14.41
C THR A 157 -11.47 2.88 14.49
N SER A 158 -10.95 3.63 13.52
CA SER A 158 -9.50 3.89 13.33
C SER A 158 -8.65 2.63 13.18
N ASN A 159 -9.25 1.50 12.86
CA ASN A 159 -8.53 0.27 12.56
C ASN A 159 -7.69 0.42 11.29
N VAL A 160 -6.50 -0.17 11.31
CA VAL A 160 -5.60 -0.21 10.14
C VAL A 160 -5.54 -1.62 9.61
N ILE A 161 -5.79 -1.81 8.33
CA ILE A 161 -5.76 -3.11 7.66
C ILE A 161 -4.85 -3.02 6.44
N ILE A 162 -3.92 -3.96 6.33
CA ILE A 162 -3.09 -4.18 5.16
C ILE A 162 -3.40 -5.59 4.66
N GLU A 163 -3.83 -5.72 3.41
CA GLU A 163 -4.33 -6.97 2.86
C GLU A 163 -3.80 -7.21 1.46
N HIS A 164 -3.52 -8.48 1.15
CA HIS A 164 -3.34 -8.98 -0.20
C HIS A 164 -4.49 -9.95 -0.51
N LYS A 165 -5.36 -9.57 -1.44
CA LYS A 165 -6.67 -10.22 -1.67
C LYS A 165 -6.56 -11.68 -2.13
N ASP A 166 -5.59 -11.99 -2.98
CA ASP A 166 -5.47 -13.33 -3.58
C ASP A 166 -4.95 -14.38 -2.57
N ASP A 167 -4.02 -13.98 -1.72
CA ASP A 167 -3.32 -14.89 -0.80
C ASP A 167 -3.92 -14.84 0.61
N LEU A 168 -5.02 -14.10 0.79
CA LEU A 168 -5.71 -13.88 2.08
C LEU A 168 -4.75 -13.51 3.22
N SER A 169 -3.63 -12.84 2.86
CA SER A 169 -2.65 -12.38 3.84
C SER A 169 -3.05 -11.02 4.37
N THR A 170 -3.18 -10.91 5.69
CA THR A 170 -3.68 -9.70 6.36
C THR A 170 -2.81 -9.34 7.55
N ILE A 171 -2.52 -8.04 7.69
CA ILE A 171 -2.01 -7.42 8.92
C ILE A 171 -3.07 -6.41 9.37
N ALA A 172 -3.61 -6.58 10.56
CA ALA A 172 -4.63 -5.71 11.09
C ALA A 172 -4.26 -5.17 12.48
N LEU A 173 -4.48 -3.88 12.70
CA LEU A 173 -4.44 -3.22 13.99
C LEU A 173 -5.89 -2.88 14.37
N GLU A 174 -6.46 -3.64 15.29
CA GLU A 174 -7.86 -3.55 15.66
C GLU A 174 -7.98 -3.27 17.16
N GLY A 175 -8.22 -2.01 17.52
CA GLY A 175 -8.24 -1.60 18.91
C GLY A 175 -6.92 -1.94 19.63
N ASN A 176 -6.96 -2.90 20.55
CA ASN A 176 -5.79 -3.34 21.33
C ASN A 176 -5.11 -4.61 20.78
N VAL A 177 -5.50 -5.07 19.59
CA VAL A 177 -5.00 -6.33 19.01
C VAL A 177 -4.24 -6.06 17.73
N ILE A 178 -3.10 -6.71 17.58
CA ILE A 178 -2.40 -6.84 16.30
C ILE A 178 -2.62 -8.25 15.81
N ARG A 179 -3.21 -8.40 14.63
CA ARG A 179 -3.48 -9.69 14.00
C ARG A 179 -2.67 -9.81 12.74
N ILE A 180 -1.98 -10.94 12.57
CA ILE A 180 -1.28 -11.31 11.35
C ILE A 180 -1.82 -12.66 10.92
N VAL A 181 -2.37 -12.74 9.72
CA VAL A 181 -3.00 -13.94 9.16
C VAL A 181 -2.40 -14.19 7.78
N SER A 182 -2.13 -15.44 7.47
CA SER A 182 -1.72 -15.91 6.15
C SER A 182 -2.17 -17.37 6.00
N ASP A 183 -2.70 -17.71 4.83
CA ASP A 183 -3.10 -19.10 4.52
C ASP A 183 -1.91 -20.02 4.29
N SER A 184 -0.73 -19.46 4.06
CA SER A 184 0.48 -20.24 3.72
C SER A 184 1.53 -20.15 4.82
N GLU A 185 2.26 -19.05 4.91
CA GLU A 185 3.40 -18.92 5.81
C GLU A 185 3.51 -17.48 6.34
N VAL A 186 3.83 -17.36 7.63
CA VAL A 186 4.33 -16.11 8.23
C VAL A 186 5.78 -16.30 8.60
N ARG A 187 6.68 -15.56 7.95
CA ARG A 187 8.13 -15.65 8.18
C ARG A 187 8.67 -14.40 8.84
N VAL A 188 9.31 -14.56 9.99
CA VAL A 188 10.04 -13.50 10.67
C VAL A 188 11.52 -13.82 10.63
N THR A 189 12.31 -13.02 9.91
CA THR A 189 13.75 -13.19 9.75
C THR A 189 14.49 -11.95 10.22
N THR A 190 15.50 -12.11 11.03
CA THR A 190 16.37 -11.03 11.49
C THR A 190 17.83 -11.47 11.46
N GLY A 191 18.74 -10.56 11.09
CA GLY A 191 20.19 -10.82 11.09
C GLY A 191 20.82 -10.78 12.49
N SER A 192 20.08 -10.40 13.53
CA SER A 192 20.59 -10.25 14.89
C SER A 192 19.70 -10.98 15.90
N LYS A 193 18.66 -10.32 16.39
CA LYS A 193 17.84 -10.85 17.49
C LYS A 193 16.36 -10.60 17.25
N ALA A 194 15.53 -11.60 17.41
CA ALA A 194 14.09 -11.48 17.60
C ALA A 194 13.75 -11.70 19.07
N THR A 195 12.90 -10.84 19.65
CA THR A 195 12.46 -10.99 21.03
C THR A 195 10.95 -10.93 21.09
N VAL A 196 10.35 -11.92 21.72
CA VAL A 196 8.93 -11.92 22.10
C VAL A 196 8.87 -11.86 23.61
N SER A 197 8.26 -10.80 24.14
CA SER A 197 8.11 -10.60 25.58
C SER A 197 6.65 -10.33 25.91
N ALA A 198 6.06 -11.19 26.70
CA ALA A 198 4.68 -11.09 27.14
C ALA A 198 4.51 -11.79 28.48
N LYS A 199 3.41 -11.47 29.20
CA LYS A 199 3.03 -12.20 30.41
C LYS A 199 2.74 -13.68 30.10
N THR A 200 2.17 -13.95 28.93
CA THR A 200 1.92 -15.30 28.43
C THR A 200 2.19 -15.33 26.93
N VAL A 201 2.88 -16.34 26.42
CA VAL A 201 3.09 -16.62 25.01
C VAL A 201 2.47 -17.97 24.71
N HIS A 202 1.48 -18.00 23.81
CA HIS A 202 0.91 -19.23 23.26
C HIS A 202 1.57 -19.53 21.93
N ILE A 203 2.05 -20.74 21.75
CA ILE A 203 2.55 -21.26 20.48
C ILE A 203 1.77 -22.53 20.21
N ASP A 204 0.94 -22.49 19.17
CA ASP A 204 0.03 -23.56 18.82
C ASP A 204 0.38 -24.08 17.41
N GLY A 205 0.61 -25.36 17.29
CA GLY A 205 1.00 -25.99 16.04
C GLY A 205 1.28 -27.48 16.20
N GLN A 206 1.07 -28.24 15.14
CA GLN A 206 1.34 -29.67 15.12
C GLN A 206 2.84 -30.02 15.39
N ASN A 207 3.73 -29.15 14.89
CA ASN A 207 5.16 -29.27 15.07
C ASN A 207 5.78 -27.94 15.48
N THR A 208 6.46 -27.89 16.62
CA THR A 208 7.26 -26.76 17.05
C THR A 208 8.73 -27.13 17.03
N VAL A 209 9.54 -26.47 16.20
CA VAL A 209 10.97 -26.69 16.07
C VAL A 209 11.73 -25.53 16.70
N LEU A 210 12.59 -25.79 17.66
CA LEU A 210 13.44 -24.80 18.29
C LEU A 210 14.91 -25.17 18.01
N GLY A 211 15.63 -24.26 17.36
CA GLY A 211 17.04 -24.46 17.04
C GLY A 211 17.37 -24.25 15.55
N PRO A 212 18.63 -24.43 15.15
CA PRO A 212 19.06 -24.29 13.76
C PRO A 212 18.34 -25.27 12.84
N SER A 213 18.01 -24.85 11.64
CA SER A 213 17.26 -25.65 10.65
C SER A 213 17.91 -27.01 10.31
N LYS A 214 19.21 -27.15 10.53
CA LYS A 214 19.96 -28.41 10.32
C LYS A 214 19.97 -29.33 11.55
N ILE A 215 19.61 -28.84 12.72
CA ILE A 215 19.56 -29.64 13.97
C ILE A 215 18.16 -29.42 14.54
N GLN A 216 17.25 -30.33 14.22
CA GLN A 216 15.89 -30.29 14.73
C GLN A 216 15.86 -30.98 16.11
N ASN A 217 15.75 -30.19 17.16
CA ASN A 217 15.46 -30.68 18.48
C ASN A 217 13.97 -30.52 18.77
N SER A 218 13.27 -31.59 19.01
CA SER A 218 11.89 -31.51 19.48
C SER A 218 11.84 -30.83 20.85
N ALA A 219 10.90 -29.94 21.04
CA ALA A 219 10.65 -29.34 22.34
C ALA A 219 10.22 -30.47 23.32
N VAL A 220 10.94 -30.62 24.42
CA VAL A 220 10.58 -31.61 25.43
C VAL A 220 9.45 -31.07 26.28
N LEU A 221 8.35 -31.82 26.35
CA LEU A 221 7.28 -31.54 27.30
C LEU A 221 7.77 -31.79 28.72
N GLY A 222 7.97 -30.73 29.48
CA GLY A 222 8.60 -30.83 30.80
C GLY A 222 7.86 -31.77 31.76
N GLU A 223 6.53 -31.71 31.85
CA GLU A 223 5.77 -32.58 32.73
C GLU A 223 5.85 -34.08 32.38
N PRO A 224 5.70 -34.49 31.10
CA PRO A 224 5.92 -35.89 30.72
C PRO A 224 7.35 -36.39 30.99
N LEU A 225 8.37 -35.59 30.73
CA LEU A 225 9.73 -35.92 31.04
C LEU A 225 9.93 -36.08 32.56
N PHE A 226 9.35 -35.17 33.33
CA PHE A 226 9.42 -35.21 34.79
C PHE A 226 8.74 -36.48 35.36
N ALA A 227 7.58 -36.84 34.80
CA ALA A 227 6.87 -38.07 35.18
C ALA A 227 7.74 -39.32 34.90
N LEU A 228 8.41 -39.34 33.74
CA LEU A 228 9.35 -40.46 33.40
C LEU A 228 10.52 -40.52 34.37
N LEU A 229 11.16 -39.36 34.67
CA LEU A 229 12.28 -39.32 35.62
C LEU A 229 11.85 -39.76 37.01
N LYS A 230 10.65 -39.41 37.45
CA LYS A 230 10.09 -39.85 38.75
C LYS A 230 9.87 -41.35 38.80
N VAL A 231 9.34 -41.95 37.73
CA VAL A 231 9.19 -43.43 37.64
C VAL A 231 10.56 -44.12 37.70
N MET A 232 11.56 -43.60 36.98
CA MET A 232 12.91 -44.13 37.02
C MET A 232 13.50 -44.04 38.43
N ALA A 233 13.39 -42.88 39.07
CA ALA A 233 13.91 -42.63 40.42
C ALA A 233 13.26 -43.59 41.45
N SER A 234 11.94 -43.74 41.40
CA SER A 234 11.22 -44.67 42.29
C SER A 234 11.60 -46.12 42.08
N THR A 235 11.90 -46.52 40.83
CA THR A 235 12.37 -47.86 40.51
C THR A 235 13.78 -48.13 41.09
N ILE A 236 14.65 -47.12 41.05
CA ILE A 236 15.99 -47.19 41.66
C ILE A 236 15.86 -47.29 43.20
N ASP A 237 15.04 -46.47 43.83
CA ASP A 237 14.81 -46.47 45.26
C ASP A 237 14.27 -47.82 45.76
N LEU A 238 13.42 -48.48 44.97
CA LEU A 238 12.89 -49.79 45.25
C LEU A 238 13.95 -50.88 45.19
N LYS A 239 14.96 -50.74 44.33
CA LYS A 239 16.02 -51.75 44.11
C LYS A 239 17.25 -51.53 44.96
N MET A 240 17.41 -50.35 45.55
CA MET A 240 18.57 -49.97 46.36
C MET A 240 18.10 -49.44 47.73
N PRO A 241 17.94 -50.32 48.71
CA PRO A 241 17.38 -49.97 50.02
C PRO A 241 18.18 -48.90 50.77
N ALA A 242 19.46 -48.71 50.46
CA ALA A 242 20.30 -47.68 51.03
C ALA A 242 19.92 -46.24 50.53
N SER A 243 19.19 -46.13 49.42
CA SER A 243 18.75 -44.88 48.83
C SER A 243 17.25 -44.62 49.02
N ALA A 244 16.56 -45.38 49.87
CA ALA A 244 15.12 -45.40 50.00
C ALA A 244 14.49 -43.98 49.99
N GLY A 245 13.81 -43.67 48.92
CA GLY A 245 13.14 -42.39 48.72
C GLY A 245 14.06 -41.20 48.36
N ALA A 246 15.36 -41.31 48.48
CA ALA A 246 16.27 -40.18 48.28
C ALA A 246 16.30 -39.70 46.80
N MET A 247 16.27 -40.63 45.85
CA MET A 247 16.26 -40.30 44.40
C MET A 247 14.94 -39.67 44.00
N THR A 248 13.83 -40.21 44.45
CA THR A 248 12.51 -39.66 44.22
C THR A 248 12.39 -38.23 44.81
N ALA A 249 12.87 -38.01 46.04
CA ALA A 249 12.90 -36.74 46.68
C ALA A 249 13.78 -35.72 45.92
N ALA A 250 14.94 -36.17 45.44
CA ALA A 250 15.84 -35.30 44.62
C ALA A 250 15.19 -34.86 43.31
N VAL A 251 14.50 -35.79 42.63
CA VAL A 251 13.77 -35.45 41.38
C VAL A 251 12.64 -34.47 41.68
N GLU A 252 11.86 -34.65 42.72
CA GLU A 252 10.79 -33.70 43.08
C GLU A 252 11.36 -32.30 43.47
N ALA A 253 12.46 -32.26 44.21
CA ALA A 253 13.11 -31.01 44.55
C ALA A 253 13.69 -30.27 43.35
N ALA A 254 14.11 -30.96 42.31
CA ALA A 254 14.60 -30.36 41.05
C ALA A 254 13.49 -29.88 40.13
N LYS A 255 12.25 -30.30 40.31
CA LYS A 255 11.11 -29.91 39.46
C LYS A 255 10.99 -28.42 39.23
N PRO A 256 11.04 -27.53 40.24
CA PRO A 256 10.94 -26.10 40.04
C PRO A 256 12.13 -25.47 39.29
N MET A 257 13.27 -26.17 39.28
CA MET A 257 14.50 -25.71 38.61
C MET A 257 14.51 -26.10 37.13
N VAL A 258 13.92 -27.26 36.78
CA VAL A 258 13.95 -27.82 35.44
C VAL A 258 12.74 -27.42 34.60
N LEU A 259 11.58 -27.34 35.21
CA LEU A 259 10.37 -26.91 34.51
C LEU A 259 10.30 -25.40 34.42
N SER A 260 10.33 -24.86 33.22
CA SER A 260 10.05 -23.46 32.98
C SER A 260 8.59 -23.17 33.30
N ARG A 261 8.36 -22.25 34.24
CA ARG A 261 6.98 -21.75 34.53
C ARG A 261 6.45 -20.82 33.48
N SER A 262 7.28 -20.41 32.51
CA SER A 262 6.94 -19.39 31.54
C SER A 262 6.60 -19.92 30.14
N VAL A 263 6.77 -21.25 29.90
CA VAL A 263 6.44 -21.85 28.60
C VAL A 263 5.45 -22.97 28.82
N THR A 264 4.24 -22.82 28.29
CA THR A 264 3.23 -23.88 28.23
C THR A 264 3.12 -24.35 26.79
N ILE A 265 3.38 -25.63 26.53
CA ILE A 265 3.21 -26.27 25.24
C ILE A 265 1.94 -27.10 25.31
N SER A 266 0.88 -26.67 24.61
CA SER A 266 -0.39 -27.41 24.57
C SER A 266 -0.28 -28.54 23.52
N LYS A 267 -0.81 -29.73 23.87
CA LYS A 267 -0.97 -30.82 22.95
C LYS A 267 -2.41 -30.90 22.51
N PHE A 268 -2.68 -30.89 21.22
CA PHE A 268 -3.97 -31.20 20.62
C PHE A 268 -4.15 -32.68 20.41
#